data_2c8abe7fcad72d6e4a64cee6bce1d8d9
#
_entry.id   2c8abe7fcad72d6e4a64cee6bce1d8d9
#
_cell.length_a   1.000
_cell.length_b   1.000
_cell.length_c   1.000
_cell.angle_alpha   90.00
_cell.angle_beta   90.00
_cell.angle_gamma   90.00
#
_symmetry.space_group_name_H-M   'P 1'
#
loop_
_entity.id
_entity.type
_entity.pdbx_description
1 polymer ?
#
loop_
_entity_poly.entity_id
_entity_poly.type
_entity_poly.pdbx_seq_one_letter_code
_entity_poly.pdbx_strand_id
1 'polypeptide(L)'
;LATNSPAVIVNFVGKSGQVGGGSAGLTVGLDHRQARLDFDMGGRLGAKTRFQIGGFQRIGEGPRPSNVTLEDGGQVRMNLTQEFDGGFVRVSFKHLDDKTPTYLPVPVRLSGNKIEQLPGVDPRTAFFINSNLSQDSVADRNGNIKSTDPTDGLAVKNTSFGLELQADVGNGFTLSQKLRRSEISGRFVGAFPAGGAPSDPANGTNQYT
;
A
#
# COMPACT_ATOMS: atom_id res chain seq x y z
N LEU A 1 1.89 -5.41 -24.61
CA LEU A 1 1.56 -4.25 -23.77
C LEU A 1 1.88 -2.99 -24.57
N ALA A 2 0.87 -2.20 -24.89
CA ALA A 2 1.05 -0.86 -25.45
C ALA A 2 0.98 0.16 -24.31
N THR A 3 1.89 1.09 -24.28
CA THR A 3 1.92 2.19 -23.32
C THR A 3 2.35 3.48 -24.02
N ASN A 4 1.74 4.57 -23.61
CA ASN A 4 2.15 5.91 -24.04
C ASN A 4 3.26 6.50 -23.14
N SER A 5 3.72 5.75 -22.13
CA SER A 5 4.81 6.18 -21.26
C SER A 5 6.15 5.88 -21.92
N PRO A 6 7.00 6.88 -22.14
CA PRO A 6 8.29 6.68 -22.83
C PRO A 6 9.38 6.10 -21.94
N ALA A 7 9.16 5.93 -20.63
CA ALA A 7 10.26 5.67 -19.72
C ALA A 7 10.46 4.18 -19.37
N VAL A 8 9.52 3.54 -18.67
CA VAL A 8 9.70 2.18 -18.14
C VAL A 8 8.38 1.43 -18.06
N ILE A 9 8.39 0.16 -18.40
CA ILE A 9 7.31 -0.79 -18.11
C ILE A 9 7.84 -1.77 -17.06
N VAL A 10 7.20 -1.82 -15.89
CA VAL A 10 7.49 -2.80 -14.84
C VAL A 10 6.42 -3.88 -14.89
N ASN A 11 6.83 -5.12 -15.18
CA ASN A 11 5.94 -6.27 -15.18
C ASN A 11 6.16 -7.10 -13.92
N PHE A 12 5.15 -7.19 -13.05
CA PHE A 12 5.17 -8.06 -11.88
C PHE A 12 4.61 -9.43 -12.23
N VAL A 13 5.48 -10.43 -12.26
CA VAL A 13 5.09 -11.82 -12.47
C VAL A 13 4.87 -12.49 -11.11
N GLY A 14 3.63 -12.88 -10.83
CA GLY A 14 3.28 -13.59 -9.59
C GLY A 14 3.79 -15.04 -9.62
N LYS A 15 4.18 -15.54 -8.45
CA LYS A 15 4.46 -16.97 -8.27
C LYS A 15 3.20 -17.80 -8.56
N SER A 16 3.36 -18.96 -9.12
CA SER A 16 2.25 -19.84 -9.52
C SER A 16 2.40 -21.30 -9.04
N GLY A 17 3.23 -21.51 -8.01
CA GLY A 17 3.45 -22.85 -7.44
C GLY A 17 4.23 -23.81 -8.33
N GLN A 18 5.01 -23.31 -9.28
CA GLN A 18 5.90 -24.15 -10.10
C GLN A 18 7.03 -24.77 -9.27
N VAL A 19 7.55 -24.00 -8.34
CA VAL A 19 8.56 -24.45 -7.37
C VAL A 19 7.85 -24.66 -6.04
N GLY A 20 8.00 -25.84 -5.46
CA GLY A 20 7.43 -26.18 -4.16
C GLY A 20 8.27 -25.56 -3.03
N GLY A 21 7.56 -25.16 -1.95
CA GLY A 21 8.17 -24.63 -0.75
C GLY A 21 7.40 -23.43 -0.21
N GLY A 22 7.95 -22.85 0.85
CA GLY A 22 7.36 -21.68 1.47
C GLY A 22 8.32 -20.98 2.42
N SER A 23 7.92 -19.81 2.86
CA SER A 23 8.61 -19.02 3.86
C SER A 23 7.60 -18.32 4.78
N ALA A 24 8.02 -18.07 6.00
CA ALA A 24 7.35 -17.16 6.92
C ALA A 24 8.41 -16.27 7.56
N GLY A 25 8.11 -15.00 7.69
CA GLY A 25 9.02 -14.02 8.27
C GLY A 25 8.28 -13.08 9.19
N LEU A 26 8.88 -12.78 10.35
CA LEU A 26 8.40 -11.78 11.28
C LEU A 26 9.39 -10.61 11.30
N THR A 27 8.88 -9.42 11.04
CA THR A 27 9.65 -8.17 11.18
C THR A 27 9.09 -7.38 12.35
N VAL A 28 9.98 -6.92 13.24
CA VAL A 28 9.62 -6.08 14.39
C VAL A 28 10.47 -4.83 14.35
N GLY A 29 9.85 -3.66 14.51
CA GLY A 29 10.57 -2.40 14.66
C GLY A 29 11.33 -2.34 15.98
N LEU A 30 12.56 -1.83 15.97
CA LEU A 30 13.40 -1.70 17.18
C LEU A 30 13.28 -0.31 17.82
N ASP A 31 13.08 0.71 17.01
CA ASP A 31 13.01 2.14 17.40
C ASP A 31 11.63 2.76 17.17
N HIS A 32 10.69 2.00 16.63
CA HIS A 32 9.30 2.37 16.45
C HIS A 32 8.40 1.13 16.61
N ARG A 33 7.15 1.34 16.96
CA ARG A 33 6.20 0.25 17.14
C ARG A 33 5.73 -0.26 15.78
N GLN A 34 6.24 -1.42 15.37
CA GLN A 34 5.83 -2.13 14.18
C GLN A 34 5.97 -3.63 14.37
N ALA A 35 5.00 -4.38 13.91
CA ALA A 35 5.09 -5.82 13.71
C ALA A 35 4.51 -6.17 12.35
N ARG A 36 5.21 -7.02 11.59
CA ARG A 36 4.79 -7.49 10.29
C ARG A 36 5.11 -8.97 10.13
N LEU A 37 4.08 -9.73 9.78
CA LEU A 37 4.19 -11.12 9.37
C LEU A 37 4.08 -11.19 7.85
N ASP A 38 5.06 -11.78 7.19
CA ASP A 38 5.02 -12.15 5.78
C ASP A 38 4.96 -13.67 5.67
N PHE A 39 4.20 -14.18 4.70
CA PHE A 39 4.13 -15.62 4.44
C PHE A 39 3.96 -15.91 2.96
N ASP A 40 4.48 -17.05 2.56
CA ASP A 40 4.45 -17.50 1.18
C ASP A 40 4.55 -19.03 1.17
N MET A 41 3.68 -19.71 0.43
CA MET A 41 3.73 -21.15 0.26
C MET A 41 3.13 -21.53 -1.10
N GLY A 42 3.77 -22.48 -1.76
CA GLY A 42 3.28 -22.99 -3.02
C GLY A 42 3.85 -24.36 -3.35
N GLY A 43 3.29 -24.98 -4.39
CA GLY A 43 3.73 -26.27 -4.85
C GLY A 43 2.66 -27.03 -5.63
N ARG A 44 2.95 -28.30 -5.88
CA ARG A 44 2.05 -29.22 -6.57
C ARG A 44 1.15 -29.93 -5.56
N LEU A 45 -0.15 -29.98 -5.86
CA LEU A 45 -1.13 -30.82 -5.16
C LEU A 45 -1.31 -32.19 -5.85
N GLY A 46 -0.79 -32.33 -7.07
CA GLY A 46 -0.86 -33.53 -7.87
C GLY A 46 -0.06 -33.35 -9.17
N ALA A 47 -0.19 -34.31 -10.07
CA ALA A 47 0.59 -34.33 -11.32
C ALA A 47 0.34 -33.08 -12.18
N LYS A 48 -0.89 -32.59 -12.23
CA LYS A 48 -1.32 -31.49 -13.10
C LYS A 48 -1.88 -30.28 -12.34
N THR A 49 -1.90 -30.32 -10.98
CA THR A 49 -2.46 -29.24 -10.16
C THR A 49 -1.39 -28.64 -9.29
N ARG A 50 -1.34 -27.30 -9.25
CA ARG A 50 -0.44 -26.56 -8.37
C ARG A 50 -1.13 -25.33 -7.79
N PHE A 51 -0.65 -24.90 -6.64
CA PHE A 51 -1.18 -23.76 -5.92
C PHE A 51 -0.08 -22.81 -5.48
N GLN A 52 -0.48 -21.59 -5.19
CA GLN A 52 0.34 -20.60 -4.51
C GLN A 52 -0.56 -19.78 -3.60
N ILE A 53 -0.10 -19.54 -2.39
CA ILE A 53 -0.69 -18.61 -1.45
C ILE A 53 0.42 -17.76 -0.83
N GLY A 54 0.15 -16.51 -0.56
CA GLY A 54 1.09 -15.64 0.11
C GLY A 54 0.46 -14.31 0.46
N GLY A 55 1.08 -13.62 1.38
CA GLY A 55 0.57 -12.35 1.86
C GLY A 55 1.38 -11.78 3.00
N PHE A 56 0.79 -10.76 3.61
CA PHE A 56 1.32 -10.17 4.83
C PHE A 56 0.19 -9.65 5.72
N GLN A 57 0.49 -9.52 6.99
CA GLN A 57 -0.28 -8.77 7.98
C GLN A 57 0.67 -7.84 8.72
N ARG A 58 0.25 -6.58 8.96
CA ARG A 58 1.07 -5.63 9.72
C ARG A 58 0.23 -4.77 10.66
N ILE A 59 0.88 -4.30 11.70
CA ILE A 59 0.35 -3.30 12.63
C ILE A 59 1.51 -2.44 13.11
N GLY A 60 1.28 -1.13 13.25
CA GLY A 60 2.31 -0.22 13.71
C GLY A 60 1.89 1.23 13.79
N GLU A 61 2.79 2.07 14.29
CA GLU A 61 2.62 3.52 14.28
C GLU A 61 3.36 4.20 13.12
N GLY A 62 4.18 3.43 12.39
CA GLY A 62 5.07 3.97 11.38
C GLY A 62 6.38 4.51 11.96
N PRO A 63 7.33 4.95 11.11
CA PRO A 63 8.68 5.34 11.52
C PRO A 63 8.76 6.66 12.29
N ARG A 64 7.67 7.44 12.40
CA ARG A 64 7.61 8.62 13.26
C ARG A 64 6.67 8.37 14.43
N PRO A 65 7.09 8.65 15.67
CA PRO A 65 6.27 8.42 16.84
C PRO A 65 5.01 9.30 16.79
N SER A 66 3.86 8.66 16.81
CA SER A 66 2.54 9.31 16.73
C SER A 66 1.65 8.97 17.92
N ASN A 67 2.00 7.91 18.68
CA ASN A 67 1.21 7.31 19.75
C ASN A 67 -0.16 6.76 19.32
N VAL A 68 -0.37 6.62 18.01
CA VAL A 68 -1.58 6.02 17.42
C VAL A 68 -1.19 4.95 16.41
N THR A 69 -2.11 4.01 16.13
CA THR A 69 -1.90 3.00 15.10
C THR A 69 -2.19 3.59 13.73
N LEU A 70 -1.16 3.76 12.92
CA LEU A 70 -1.22 4.34 11.58
C LEU A 70 -1.01 3.31 10.48
N GLU A 71 -0.32 2.21 10.78
CA GLU A 71 -0.22 1.06 9.90
C GLU A 71 -1.10 -0.05 10.45
N ASP A 72 -2.02 -0.54 9.68
CA ASP A 72 -2.87 -1.66 10.05
C ASP A 72 -3.46 -2.30 8.81
N GLY A 73 -3.39 -3.61 8.75
CA GLY A 73 -3.97 -4.34 7.64
C GLY A 73 -3.05 -5.38 7.05
N GLY A 74 -3.44 -5.85 5.85
CA GLY A 74 -2.71 -6.89 5.20
C GLY A 74 -3.22 -7.25 3.82
N GLN A 75 -2.58 -8.24 3.24
CA GLN A 75 -2.92 -8.77 1.94
C GLN A 75 -2.81 -10.29 1.93
N VAL A 76 -3.76 -10.92 1.28
CA VAL A 76 -3.64 -12.31 0.84
C VAL A 76 -3.78 -12.40 -0.66
N ARG A 77 -2.95 -13.22 -1.27
CA ARG A 77 -3.04 -13.61 -2.68
C ARG A 77 -2.98 -15.13 -2.77
N MET A 78 -3.80 -15.69 -3.63
CA MET A 78 -3.75 -17.12 -3.92
C MET A 78 -4.04 -17.37 -5.38
N ASN A 79 -3.52 -18.46 -5.89
CA ASN A 79 -3.91 -19.00 -7.18
C ASN A 79 -3.87 -20.52 -7.17
N LEU A 80 -4.70 -21.08 -8.02
CA LEU A 80 -4.76 -22.50 -8.32
C LEU A 80 -4.63 -22.67 -9.83
N THR A 81 -3.70 -23.49 -10.25
CA THR A 81 -3.46 -23.79 -11.66
C THR A 81 -3.72 -25.26 -11.91
N GLN A 82 -4.56 -25.54 -12.89
CA GLN A 82 -4.78 -26.87 -13.44
C GLN A 82 -4.13 -26.93 -14.82
N GLU A 83 -3.17 -27.83 -14.98
CA GLU A 83 -2.50 -28.12 -16.25
C GLU A 83 -3.28 -29.20 -17.00
N PHE A 84 -3.32 -29.11 -18.30
CA PHE A 84 -3.82 -30.13 -19.23
C PHE A 84 -2.87 -30.21 -20.43
N ASP A 85 -3.11 -31.17 -21.30
CA ASP A 85 -2.22 -31.36 -22.46
C ASP A 85 -2.36 -30.17 -23.41
N GLY A 86 -1.24 -29.47 -23.63
CA GLY A 86 -1.17 -28.25 -24.44
C GLY A 86 -1.52 -26.96 -23.71
N GLY A 87 -1.74 -26.95 -22.36
CA GLY A 87 -2.04 -25.69 -21.70
C GLY A 87 -2.35 -25.76 -20.21
N PHE A 88 -2.96 -24.68 -19.73
CA PHE A 88 -3.44 -24.60 -18.36
C PHE A 88 -4.61 -23.62 -18.20
N VAL A 89 -5.36 -23.81 -17.13
CA VAL A 89 -6.28 -22.82 -16.60
C VAL A 89 -5.80 -22.41 -15.20
N ARG A 90 -5.87 -21.14 -14.89
CA ARG A 90 -5.52 -20.60 -13.57
C ARG A 90 -6.62 -19.69 -13.07
N VAL A 91 -7.07 -19.95 -11.84
CA VAL A 91 -7.89 -19.00 -11.08
C VAL A 91 -7.03 -18.30 -10.05
N SER A 92 -7.30 -17.04 -9.81
CA SER A 92 -6.57 -16.23 -8.85
C SER A 92 -7.50 -15.36 -8.02
N PHE A 93 -7.09 -15.14 -6.78
CA PHE A 93 -7.76 -14.27 -5.82
C PHE A 93 -6.74 -13.35 -5.16
N LYS A 94 -7.15 -12.11 -4.92
CA LYS A 94 -6.42 -11.14 -4.10
C LYS A 94 -7.40 -10.42 -3.20
N HIS A 95 -7.05 -10.31 -1.94
CA HIS A 95 -7.70 -9.38 -1.01
C HIS A 95 -6.62 -8.54 -0.33
N LEU A 96 -6.80 -7.24 -0.35
CA LEU A 96 -5.99 -6.23 0.34
C LEU A 96 -6.95 -5.37 1.13
N ASP A 97 -6.68 -5.21 2.41
CA ASP A 97 -7.27 -4.19 3.29
C ASP A 97 -6.14 -3.67 4.16
N ASP A 98 -5.65 -2.48 3.84
CA ASP A 98 -4.40 -2.00 4.41
C ASP A 98 -4.40 -0.48 4.50
N LYS A 99 -3.85 0.06 5.58
CA LYS A 99 -3.63 1.48 5.74
C LYS A 99 -2.18 1.79 6.10
N THR A 100 -1.74 2.96 5.68
CA THR A 100 -0.39 3.46 5.93
C THR A 100 -0.42 4.95 6.20
N PRO A 101 0.46 5.47 7.08
CA PRO A 101 0.53 6.89 7.34
C PRO A 101 0.93 7.68 6.09
N THR A 102 0.39 8.88 5.98
CA THR A 102 0.81 9.86 4.99
C THR A 102 1.78 10.83 5.64
N TYR A 103 3.08 10.64 5.39
CA TYR A 103 4.10 11.56 5.88
C TYR A 103 4.23 12.74 4.93
N LEU A 104 3.83 13.91 5.41
CA LEU A 104 3.97 15.14 4.67
C LEU A 104 5.33 15.81 4.96
N PRO A 105 5.80 16.71 4.07
CA PRO A 105 6.99 17.50 4.31
C PRO A 105 6.91 18.24 5.64
N VAL A 106 8.00 18.28 6.35
CA VAL A 106 8.14 19.05 7.59
C VAL A 106 8.69 20.45 7.23
N PRO A 107 8.17 21.53 7.82
CA PRO A 107 8.69 22.86 7.58
C PRO A 107 10.13 22.99 8.04
N VAL A 108 10.93 23.67 7.25
CA VAL A 108 12.33 23.95 7.52
C VAL A 108 12.61 25.43 7.29
N ARG A 109 13.69 25.94 7.88
CA ARG A 109 14.17 27.30 7.64
C ARG A 109 15.24 27.28 6.56
N LEU A 110 15.17 28.23 5.62
CA LEU A 110 16.25 28.50 4.70
C LEU A 110 17.08 29.68 5.22
N SER A 111 18.37 29.47 5.45
CA SER A 111 19.32 30.46 5.85
C SER A 111 20.44 30.52 4.81
N GLY A 112 20.35 31.44 3.85
CA GLY A 112 21.17 31.42 2.65
C GLY A 112 20.99 30.11 1.87
N ASN A 113 22.06 29.36 1.66
CA ASN A 113 22.02 28.04 0.97
C ASN A 113 21.93 26.84 1.94
N LYS A 114 21.65 27.08 3.22
CA LYS A 114 21.55 26.03 4.23
C LYS A 114 20.09 25.79 4.62
N ILE A 115 19.73 24.52 4.75
CA ILE A 115 18.47 24.09 5.34
C ILE A 115 18.72 23.90 6.83
N GLU A 116 17.97 24.61 7.66
CA GLU A 116 18.07 24.56 9.11
C GLU A 116 16.75 24.05 9.69
N GLN A 117 16.84 23.39 10.85
CA GLN A 117 15.68 22.98 11.62
C GLN A 117 14.99 24.22 12.22
N LEU A 118 13.67 24.21 12.21
CA LEU A 118 12.90 25.20 12.94
C LEU A 118 13.01 24.99 14.45
N PRO A 119 13.11 26.05 15.25
CA PRO A 119 13.05 25.92 16.70
C PRO A 119 11.79 25.21 17.15
N GLY A 120 11.93 24.17 17.96
CA GLY A 120 10.83 23.38 18.49
C GLY A 120 10.25 22.31 17.53
N VAL A 121 10.77 22.17 16.31
CA VAL A 121 10.35 21.16 15.35
C VAL A 121 11.52 20.22 15.03
N ASP A 122 11.48 19.01 15.55
CA ASP A 122 12.42 17.95 15.12
C ASP A 122 11.84 17.23 13.88
N PRO A 123 12.45 17.33 12.69
CA PRO A 123 11.93 16.72 11.48
C PRO A 123 11.88 15.19 11.52
N ARG A 124 12.59 14.57 12.46
CA ARG A 124 12.56 13.11 12.65
C ARG A 124 11.34 12.61 13.42
N THR A 125 10.79 13.47 14.27
CA THR A 125 9.66 13.14 15.16
C THR A 125 8.42 13.96 14.88
N ALA A 126 8.54 15.05 14.13
CA ALA A 126 7.40 15.91 13.78
C ALA A 126 6.40 15.13 12.91
N PHE A 127 5.17 15.07 13.39
CA PHE A 127 4.07 14.45 12.69
C PHE A 127 2.77 15.16 13.06
N PHE A 128 1.98 15.55 12.05
CA PHE A 128 0.77 16.32 12.27
C PHE A 128 -0.40 15.48 12.77
N ILE A 129 -0.43 14.20 12.42
CA ILE A 129 -1.47 13.29 12.87
C ILE A 129 -1.06 12.70 14.21
N ASN A 130 -1.84 12.95 15.23
CA ASN A 130 -1.61 12.47 16.59
C ASN A 130 -2.95 12.31 17.32
N SER A 131 -2.91 11.87 18.55
CA SER A 131 -4.12 11.64 19.36
C SER A 131 -4.99 12.87 19.60
N ASN A 132 -4.47 14.08 19.39
CA ASN A 132 -5.23 15.33 19.53
C ASN A 132 -5.97 15.71 18.25
N LEU A 133 -5.54 15.20 17.09
CA LEU A 133 -6.21 15.36 15.80
C LEU A 133 -7.01 14.10 15.50
N SER A 134 -8.15 13.96 16.15
CA SER A 134 -8.91 12.70 16.14
C SER A 134 -10.05 12.66 15.13
N GLN A 135 -10.46 13.81 14.59
CA GLN A 135 -11.58 13.89 13.66
C GLN A 135 -11.35 14.93 12.57
N ASP A 136 -11.80 14.60 11.38
CA ASP A 136 -11.92 15.50 10.26
C ASP A 136 -13.33 15.41 9.67
N SER A 137 -13.77 16.42 8.94
CA SER A 137 -15.08 16.43 8.31
C SER A 137 -14.97 16.83 6.85
N VAL A 138 -15.62 16.04 6.00
CA VAL A 138 -15.71 16.31 4.57
C VAL A 138 -17.18 16.26 4.11
N ALA A 139 -17.51 17.05 3.11
CA ALA A 139 -18.80 16.92 2.44
C ALA A 139 -18.74 15.85 1.35
N ASP A 140 -19.71 14.96 1.31
CA ASP A 140 -19.89 14.05 0.18
C ASP A 140 -20.47 14.79 -1.04
N ARG A 141 -20.59 14.10 -2.17
CA ARG A 141 -21.15 14.68 -3.41
C ARG A 141 -22.57 15.21 -3.31
N ASN A 142 -23.30 14.87 -2.24
CA ASN A 142 -24.67 15.31 -1.97
C ASN A 142 -24.70 16.43 -0.94
N GLY A 143 -23.54 16.90 -0.47
CA GLY A 143 -23.42 17.91 0.56
C GLY A 143 -23.58 17.40 1.99
N ASN A 144 -23.68 16.09 2.22
CA ASN A 144 -23.75 15.54 3.57
C ASN A 144 -22.36 15.56 4.21
N ILE A 145 -22.28 16.02 5.44
CA ILE A 145 -21.03 15.99 6.19
C ILE A 145 -20.75 14.56 6.66
N LYS A 146 -19.55 14.08 6.34
CA LYS A 146 -19.00 12.82 6.83
C LYS A 146 -17.76 13.12 7.65
N SER A 147 -17.70 12.54 8.84
CA SER A 147 -16.47 12.55 9.62
C SER A 147 -15.52 11.49 9.07
N THR A 148 -14.24 11.84 8.94
CA THR A 148 -13.15 10.92 8.60
C THR A 148 -12.24 10.76 9.80
N ASP A 149 -11.45 9.69 9.80
CA ASP A 149 -10.40 9.47 10.79
C ASP A 149 -9.08 9.89 10.18
N PRO A 150 -8.41 10.93 10.68
CA PRO A 150 -7.10 11.36 10.18
C PRO A 150 -6.04 10.27 10.27
N THR A 151 -6.21 9.29 11.17
CA THR A 151 -5.28 8.16 11.32
C THR A 151 -5.39 7.14 10.19
N ASP A 152 -6.40 7.24 9.33
CA ASP A 152 -6.53 6.35 8.17
C ASP A 152 -5.43 6.58 7.12
N GLY A 153 -4.87 7.80 7.05
CA GLY A 153 -3.79 8.10 6.12
C GLY A 153 -4.16 7.73 4.68
N LEU A 154 -3.42 6.80 4.10
CA LEU A 154 -3.75 6.15 2.84
C LEU A 154 -4.33 4.76 3.14
N ALA A 155 -5.65 4.64 3.11
CA ALA A 155 -6.36 3.37 3.28
C ALA A 155 -6.83 2.84 1.91
N VAL A 156 -6.56 1.57 1.64
CA VAL A 156 -6.90 0.91 0.35
C VAL A 156 -7.51 -0.45 0.61
N LYS A 157 -8.67 -0.71 0.00
CA LYS A 157 -9.27 -2.04 -0.11
C LYS A 157 -9.28 -2.47 -1.57
N ASN A 158 -8.90 -3.71 -1.82
CA ASN A 158 -8.95 -4.27 -3.16
C ASN A 158 -9.30 -5.76 -3.07
N THR A 159 -10.43 -6.14 -3.64
CA THR A 159 -10.78 -7.54 -3.85
C THR A 159 -10.80 -7.84 -5.34
N SER A 160 -10.02 -8.83 -5.76
CA SER A 160 -9.87 -9.17 -7.18
C SER A 160 -9.96 -10.66 -7.40
N PHE A 161 -10.66 -11.04 -8.47
CA PHE A 161 -10.70 -12.39 -9.01
C PHE A 161 -10.13 -12.37 -10.43
N GLY A 162 -9.36 -13.39 -10.79
CA GLY A 162 -8.78 -13.54 -12.10
C GLY A 162 -8.93 -14.94 -12.64
N LEU A 163 -9.07 -15.03 -13.96
CA LEU A 163 -9.04 -16.27 -14.72
C LEU A 163 -8.02 -16.10 -15.85
N GLU A 164 -7.13 -17.05 -16.00
CA GLU A 164 -6.16 -17.14 -17.09
C GLU A 164 -6.27 -18.51 -17.75
N LEU A 165 -6.36 -18.51 -19.07
CA LEU A 165 -6.34 -19.70 -19.90
C LEU A 165 -5.22 -19.56 -20.91
N GLN A 166 -4.41 -20.58 -21.05
CA GLN A 166 -3.49 -20.76 -22.16
C GLN A 166 -3.69 -22.17 -22.75
N ALA A 167 -3.89 -22.26 -24.04
CA ALA A 167 -4.09 -23.52 -24.72
C ALA A 167 -3.43 -23.51 -26.10
N ASP A 168 -2.76 -24.60 -26.44
CA ASP A 168 -2.36 -24.90 -27.81
C ASP A 168 -3.61 -25.34 -28.59
N VAL A 169 -3.94 -24.60 -29.62
CA VAL A 169 -5.10 -24.88 -30.49
C VAL A 169 -4.72 -25.56 -31.81
N GLY A 170 -3.46 -26.03 -31.91
CA GLY A 170 -2.93 -26.72 -33.06
C GLY A 170 -2.31 -25.79 -34.11
N ASN A 171 -1.63 -26.38 -35.06
CA ASN A 171 -0.94 -25.69 -36.18
C ASN A 171 0.03 -24.58 -35.75
N GLY A 172 0.62 -24.70 -34.55
CA GLY A 172 1.51 -23.69 -33.98
C GLY A 172 0.85 -22.45 -33.39
N PHE A 173 -0.48 -22.45 -33.22
CA PHE A 173 -1.22 -21.36 -32.60
C PHE A 173 -1.48 -21.63 -31.13
N THR A 174 -1.26 -20.61 -30.30
CA THR A 174 -1.58 -20.62 -28.87
C THR A 174 -2.66 -19.60 -28.56
N LEU A 175 -3.76 -20.05 -27.97
CA LEU A 175 -4.78 -19.16 -27.40
C LEU A 175 -4.35 -18.72 -26.01
N SER A 176 -4.34 -17.40 -25.74
CA SER A 176 -4.11 -16.83 -24.41
C SER A 176 -5.23 -15.88 -24.05
N GLN A 177 -5.94 -16.16 -22.96
CA GLN A 177 -7.04 -15.35 -22.46
C GLN A 177 -6.80 -15.00 -21.01
N LYS A 178 -6.98 -13.71 -20.65
CA LYS A 178 -6.93 -13.22 -19.27
C LYS A 178 -8.15 -12.38 -18.98
N LEU A 179 -8.86 -12.74 -17.92
CA LEU A 179 -9.98 -12.00 -17.38
C LEU A 179 -9.67 -11.60 -15.95
N ARG A 180 -10.07 -10.39 -15.57
CA ARG A 180 -9.94 -9.93 -14.19
C ARG A 180 -11.10 -9.02 -13.84
N ARG A 181 -11.70 -9.28 -12.67
CA ARG A 181 -12.60 -8.35 -12.01
C ARG A 181 -11.96 -7.86 -10.73
N SER A 182 -12.01 -6.56 -10.49
CA SER A 182 -11.49 -5.93 -9.27
C SER A 182 -12.49 -4.92 -8.74
N GLU A 183 -12.71 -4.97 -7.42
CA GLU A 183 -13.43 -3.95 -6.67
C GLU A 183 -12.39 -3.24 -5.81
N ILE A 184 -12.21 -1.95 -6.07
CA ILE A 184 -11.19 -1.15 -5.42
C ILE A 184 -11.86 0.07 -4.82
N SER A 185 -11.58 0.31 -3.55
CA SER A 185 -11.93 1.53 -2.85
C SER A 185 -10.71 2.02 -2.07
N GLY A 186 -10.67 3.31 -1.81
CA GLY A 186 -9.57 3.89 -1.05
C GLY A 186 -9.91 5.27 -0.57
N ARG A 187 -9.10 5.72 0.38
CA ARG A 187 -9.19 7.02 1.00
C ARG A 187 -7.80 7.54 1.23
N PHE A 188 -7.62 8.81 0.99
CA PHE A 188 -6.42 9.53 1.34
C PHE A 188 -6.80 10.65 2.31
N VAL A 189 -6.25 10.60 3.51
CA VAL A 189 -6.37 11.64 4.51
C VAL A 189 -4.97 12.16 4.84
N GLY A 190 -4.75 13.43 4.59
CA GLY A 190 -3.46 14.06 4.84
C GLY A 190 -3.63 15.54 5.18
N ALA A 191 -2.96 15.97 6.23
CA ALA A 191 -2.93 17.38 6.62
C ALA A 191 -1.85 18.10 5.79
N PHE A 192 -2.24 18.87 4.79
CA PHE A 192 -1.32 19.66 3.99
C PHE A 192 -1.20 21.07 4.59
N PRO A 193 0.02 21.57 4.89
CA PRO A 193 0.17 22.95 5.29
C PRO A 193 -0.27 23.86 4.14
N ALA A 194 -1.29 24.67 4.36
CA ALA A 194 -1.90 25.54 3.36
C ALA A 194 -1.20 26.89 3.20
N GLY A 195 -0.31 27.24 4.10
CA GLY A 195 0.48 28.47 4.05
C GLY A 195 1.28 28.70 5.33
N GLY A 196 2.21 29.61 5.28
CA GLY A 196 2.91 30.16 6.45
C GLY A 196 2.64 31.66 6.53
N ALA A 197 2.25 32.16 7.68
CA ALA A 197 2.30 33.60 7.91
C ALA A 197 3.75 34.05 7.86
N PRO A 198 4.05 35.30 7.36
CA PRO A 198 5.38 35.86 7.47
C PRO A 198 5.83 35.77 8.93
N SER A 199 7.08 35.36 9.15
CA SER A 199 7.68 35.43 10.48
C SER A 199 7.55 36.85 11.02
N ASP A 200 7.00 37.00 12.23
CA ASP A 200 7.12 38.28 12.92
C ASP A 200 8.56 38.46 13.37
N PRO A 201 9.33 39.38 12.73
CA PRO A 201 10.72 39.58 13.08
C PRO A 201 10.91 40.07 14.50
N ALA A 202 9.87 40.67 15.11
CA ALA A 202 9.94 41.22 16.45
C ALA A 202 9.82 40.16 17.56
N ASN A 203 9.15 39.03 17.27
CA ASN A 203 8.90 37.98 18.28
C ASN A 203 9.54 36.64 17.92
N GLY A 204 10.17 36.49 16.78
CA GLY A 204 10.81 35.23 16.36
C GLY A 204 9.85 34.06 16.20
N THR A 205 8.55 34.29 16.14
CA THR A 205 7.50 33.27 16.02
C THR A 205 7.06 33.14 14.58
N ASN A 206 7.22 31.94 14.05
CA ASN A 206 6.59 31.56 12.78
C ASN A 206 5.21 30.97 13.09
N GLN A 207 4.16 31.59 12.59
CA GLN A 207 2.81 31.00 12.64
C GLN A 207 2.60 30.17 11.37
N TYR A 208 2.20 28.93 11.56
CA TYR A 208 1.76 28.02 10.48
C TYR A 208 0.26 27.80 10.64
N THR A 209 -0.48 28.05 9.60
CA THR A 209 -1.90 27.72 9.51
C THR A 209 -2.09 26.49 8.62
#